data_14d6ceed47b8e29913d00de089a06ce7
#
_entry.id   14d6ceed47b8e29913d00de089a06ce7
#
_cell.length_a   1.000
_cell.length_b   1.000
_cell.length_c   1.000
_cell.angle_alpha   90.00
_cell.angle_beta   90.00
_cell.angle_gamma   90.00
#
_symmetry.space_group_name_H-M   'P 1'
#
loop_
_entity.id
_entity.type
_entity.pdbx_description
1 polymer ?
#
loop_
_entity_poly.entity_id
_entity_poly.type
_entity_poly.pdbx_seq_one_letter_code
_entity_poly.pdbx_strand_id
1 'polypeptide(L)'
;AFNIMVALIILFNSLYAKEVLDMAAFPTMLLFTTIFRISLNVSSTKMILRDGYAGHVVATFGEFVGGGNLVIGTIIFIVLIIVQFIVINKGSERVSEVTARFTLDAMAGKQMAIDSDLNTGAITDKEAAERRKKLQQENSFFGSMDGATKYVKGDATAGLIITCLLYTSDAADE
;
A
#
# COMPACT_ATOMS: atom_id res chain seq x y z
N ALA A 1 -0.87 17.15 4.15
CA ALA A 1 -2.16 17.11 4.90
C ALA A 1 -3.19 16.23 4.19
N PHE A 2 -3.57 16.53 2.94
CA PHE A 2 -4.62 15.78 2.21
C PHE A 2 -4.33 14.27 2.11
N ASN A 3 -3.13 13.87 1.73
CA ASN A 3 -2.75 12.46 1.61
C ASN A 3 -2.83 11.71 2.95
N ILE A 4 -2.43 12.35 4.05
CA ILE A 4 -2.53 11.77 5.39
C ILE A 4 -4.00 11.58 5.78
N MET A 5 -4.85 12.56 5.49
CA MET A 5 -6.29 12.47 5.77
C MET A 5 -6.95 11.34 4.98
N VAL A 6 -6.64 11.20 3.70
CA VAL A 6 -7.14 10.09 2.87
C VAL A 6 -6.64 8.74 3.40
N ALA A 7 -5.38 8.63 3.79
CA ALA A 7 -4.83 7.41 4.36
C ALA A 7 -5.52 7.02 5.67
N LEU A 8 -5.82 7.98 6.54
CA LEU A 8 -6.58 7.73 7.78
C LEU A 8 -8.01 7.28 7.50
N ILE A 9 -8.70 7.91 6.55
CA ILE A 9 -10.06 7.49 6.14
C ILE A 9 -10.05 6.06 5.62
N ILE A 10 -9.09 5.70 4.77
CA ILE A 10 -8.94 4.33 4.26
C ILE A 10 -8.65 3.35 5.40
N LEU A 11 -7.78 3.72 6.34
CA LEU A 11 -7.47 2.89 7.51
C LEU A 11 -8.72 2.64 8.35
N PHE A 12 -9.47 3.69 8.71
CA PHE A 12 -10.70 3.53 9.49
C PHE A 12 -11.73 2.70 8.74
N ASN A 13 -11.93 2.94 7.45
CA ASN A 13 -12.84 2.13 6.65
C ASN A 13 -12.42 0.65 6.62
N SER A 14 -11.13 0.36 6.55
CA SER A 14 -10.60 -1.01 6.61
C SER A 14 -10.86 -1.69 7.96
N LEU A 15 -10.79 -0.95 9.08
CA LEU A 15 -11.07 -1.49 10.41
C LEU A 15 -12.55 -1.82 10.62
N TYR A 16 -13.46 -1.09 9.96
CA TYR A 16 -14.90 -1.29 10.07
C TYR A 16 -15.50 -2.24 9.02
N ALA A 17 -14.75 -2.61 7.99
CA ALA A 17 -15.19 -3.56 6.97
C ALA A 17 -15.42 -4.95 7.57
N LYS A 18 -16.61 -5.49 7.35
CA LYS A 18 -17.00 -6.83 7.84
C LYS A 18 -16.75 -7.92 6.82
N GLU A 19 -16.94 -7.61 5.54
CA GLU A 19 -16.71 -8.52 4.42
C GLU A 19 -15.62 -7.99 3.50
N VAL A 20 -14.91 -8.89 2.84
CA VAL A 20 -13.85 -8.53 1.86
C VAL A 20 -14.41 -7.69 0.72
N LEU A 21 -15.65 -7.96 0.30
CA LEU A 21 -16.32 -7.25 -0.79
C LEU A 21 -16.78 -5.84 -0.42
N ASP A 22 -16.91 -5.51 0.87
CA ASP A 22 -17.18 -4.14 1.33
C ASP A 22 -16.03 -3.19 0.93
N MET A 23 -14.86 -3.74 0.71
CA MET A 23 -13.66 -3.03 0.33
C MET A 23 -13.22 -3.28 -1.12
N ALA A 24 -14.15 -3.62 -2.01
CA ALA A 24 -13.85 -3.97 -3.41
C ALA A 24 -13.06 -2.87 -4.16
N ALA A 25 -13.27 -1.61 -3.83
CA ALA A 25 -12.55 -0.47 -4.39
C ALA A 25 -11.17 -0.21 -3.75
N PHE A 26 -10.81 -0.91 -2.68
CA PHE A 26 -9.58 -0.67 -1.92
C PHE A 26 -8.29 -0.76 -2.77
N PRO A 27 -8.09 -1.78 -3.61
CA PRO A 27 -6.90 -1.85 -4.46
C PRO A 27 -6.76 -0.63 -5.38
N THR A 28 -7.86 -0.15 -5.94
CA THR A 28 -7.89 1.04 -6.82
C THR A 28 -7.59 2.32 -6.04
N MET A 29 -8.15 2.47 -4.85
CA MET A 29 -7.86 3.62 -3.96
C MET A 29 -6.39 3.62 -3.53
N LEU A 30 -5.83 2.44 -3.24
CA LEU A 30 -4.42 2.29 -2.87
C LEU A 30 -3.51 2.72 -4.03
N LEU A 31 -3.79 2.29 -5.26
CA LEU A 31 -3.05 2.71 -6.45
C LEU A 31 -3.11 4.22 -6.67
N PHE A 32 -4.30 4.79 -6.57
CA PHE A 32 -4.49 6.23 -6.75
C PHE A 32 -3.73 7.05 -5.71
N THR A 33 -3.82 6.66 -4.43
CA THR A 33 -3.09 7.31 -3.34
C THR A 33 -1.58 7.20 -3.52
N THR A 34 -1.10 6.06 -4.02
CA THR A 34 0.32 5.83 -4.29
C THR A 34 0.83 6.70 -5.44
N ILE A 35 0.07 6.81 -6.54
CA ILE A 35 0.41 7.72 -7.66
C ILE A 35 0.47 9.17 -7.18
N PHE A 36 -0.49 9.58 -6.37
CA PHE A 36 -0.50 10.91 -5.79
C PHE A 36 0.72 11.16 -4.90
N ARG A 37 1.11 10.16 -4.09
CA ARG A 37 2.32 10.21 -3.25
C ARG A 37 3.60 10.32 -4.09
N ILE A 38 3.73 9.54 -5.17
CA ILE A 38 4.86 9.64 -6.11
C ILE A 38 4.95 11.06 -6.69
N SER A 39 3.82 11.60 -7.13
CA SER A 39 3.76 12.96 -7.70
C SER A 39 4.22 14.02 -6.69
N LEU A 40 3.82 13.89 -5.42
CA LEU A 40 4.28 14.76 -4.36
C LEU A 40 5.78 14.61 -4.10
N ASN A 41 6.31 13.39 -4.06
CA ASN A 41 7.73 13.13 -3.86
C ASN A 41 8.57 13.73 -5.00
N VAL A 42 8.17 13.52 -6.26
CA VAL A 42 8.85 14.10 -7.43
C VAL A 42 8.80 15.63 -7.40
N SER A 43 7.65 16.21 -7.05
CA SER A 43 7.49 17.66 -6.95
C SER A 43 8.37 18.26 -5.84
N SER A 44 8.39 17.63 -4.66
CA SER A 44 9.23 18.06 -3.54
C SER A 44 10.71 17.95 -3.88
N THR A 45 11.12 16.84 -4.52
CA THR A 45 12.50 16.63 -4.99
C THR A 45 12.91 17.71 -5.96
N LYS A 46 12.06 18.04 -6.94
CA LYS A 46 12.32 19.12 -7.91
C LYS A 46 12.50 20.47 -7.21
N MET A 47 11.68 20.75 -6.19
CA MET A 47 11.76 22.00 -5.44
C MET A 47 13.04 22.08 -4.60
N ILE A 48 13.45 20.99 -3.96
CA ILE A 48 14.71 20.91 -3.20
C ILE A 48 15.92 21.14 -4.11
N LEU A 49 15.98 20.42 -5.23
CA LEU A 49 17.10 20.53 -6.19
C LEU A 49 17.21 21.91 -6.87
N ARG A 50 16.06 22.60 -7.04
CA ARG A 50 16.05 23.90 -7.72
C ARG A 50 16.29 25.07 -6.76
N ASP A 51 15.61 25.05 -5.60
CA ASP A 51 15.49 26.19 -4.72
C ASP A 51 16.23 25.98 -3.38
N GLY A 52 16.81 24.79 -3.14
CA GLY A 52 17.46 24.41 -1.87
C GLY A 52 16.51 24.38 -0.67
N TYR A 53 15.18 24.32 -0.93
CA TYR A 53 14.17 24.44 0.12
C TYR A 53 13.01 23.45 -0.10
N ALA A 54 12.72 22.65 0.91
CA ALA A 54 11.71 21.59 0.85
C ALA A 54 10.26 22.04 1.12
N GLY A 55 10.06 23.32 1.43
CA GLY A 55 8.78 23.86 1.88
C GLY A 55 8.67 23.94 3.42
N HIS A 56 7.87 24.89 3.89
CA HIS A 56 7.77 25.22 5.31
C HIS A 56 7.34 24.02 6.17
N VAL A 57 6.39 23.22 5.71
CA VAL A 57 5.90 22.03 6.46
C VAL A 57 6.99 20.97 6.63
N VAL A 58 7.76 20.69 5.57
CA VAL A 58 8.85 19.70 5.62
C VAL A 58 10.00 20.21 6.52
N ALA A 59 10.35 21.48 6.40
CA ALA A 59 11.40 22.11 7.22
C ALA A 59 11.03 22.07 8.71
N THR A 60 9.81 22.50 9.07
CA THR A 60 9.34 22.48 10.46
C THR A 60 9.29 21.07 11.04
N PHE A 61 8.83 20.08 10.23
CA PHE A 61 8.81 18.69 10.66
C PHE A 61 10.22 18.13 10.86
N GLY A 62 11.16 18.46 9.95
CA GLY A 62 12.56 18.07 10.06
C GLY A 62 13.22 18.65 11.32
N GLU A 63 12.96 19.92 11.63
CA GLU A 63 13.43 20.57 12.85
C GLU A 63 12.82 19.93 14.11
N PHE A 64 11.53 19.62 14.09
CA PHE A 64 10.87 18.93 15.21
C PHE A 64 11.46 17.54 15.47
N VAL A 65 11.70 16.74 14.43
CA VAL A 65 12.22 15.36 14.53
C VAL A 65 13.72 15.37 14.87
N GLY A 66 14.51 16.22 14.23
CA GLY A 66 15.96 16.30 14.40
C GLY A 66 16.40 17.16 15.60
N GLY A 67 15.50 17.97 16.15
CA GLY A 67 15.81 18.88 17.26
C GLY A 67 16.97 19.86 16.95
N GLY A 68 17.17 20.19 15.68
CA GLY A 68 18.30 21.02 15.22
C GLY A 68 19.67 20.30 15.24
N ASN A 69 19.71 19.01 15.56
CA ASN A 69 20.95 18.22 15.60
C ASN A 69 20.99 17.22 14.44
N LEU A 70 21.94 17.42 13.54
CA LEU A 70 22.11 16.59 12.35
C LEU A 70 22.36 15.11 12.71
N VAL A 71 23.08 14.82 13.76
CA VAL A 71 23.40 13.44 14.19
C VAL A 71 22.12 12.70 14.61
N ILE A 72 21.28 13.36 15.41
CA ILE A 72 19.99 12.77 15.83
C ILE A 72 19.07 12.55 14.62
N GLY A 73 18.96 13.53 13.73
CA GLY A 73 18.18 13.42 12.51
C GLY A 73 18.65 12.26 11.62
N THR A 74 19.95 12.08 11.45
CA THR A 74 20.53 10.98 10.66
C THR A 74 20.23 9.61 11.29
N ILE A 75 20.36 9.46 12.59
CA ILE A 75 20.05 8.19 13.28
C ILE A 75 18.57 7.85 13.13
N ILE A 76 17.67 8.81 13.37
CA ILE A 76 16.23 8.59 13.21
C ILE A 76 15.89 8.23 11.75
N PHE A 77 16.51 8.90 10.80
CA PHE A 77 16.33 8.61 9.38
C PHE A 77 16.74 7.17 9.02
N ILE A 78 17.89 6.70 9.48
CA ILE A 78 18.35 5.32 9.27
C ILE A 78 17.36 4.32 9.89
N VAL A 79 16.90 4.56 11.10
CA VAL A 79 15.90 3.70 11.77
C VAL A 79 14.60 3.65 10.96
N LEU A 80 14.11 4.80 10.49
CA LEU A 80 12.91 4.86 9.66
C LEU A 80 13.06 4.10 8.34
N ILE A 81 14.22 4.21 7.68
CA ILE A 81 14.51 3.43 6.45
C ILE A 81 14.49 1.94 6.73
N ILE A 82 15.10 1.48 7.81
CA ILE A 82 15.13 0.05 8.18
C ILE A 82 13.71 -0.44 8.43
N VAL A 83 12.91 0.29 9.21
CA VAL A 83 11.51 -0.05 9.49
C VAL A 83 10.69 -0.07 8.20
N GLN A 84 10.81 0.97 7.37
CA GLN A 84 10.11 1.06 6.08
C GLN A 84 10.44 -0.13 5.18
N PHE A 85 11.71 -0.52 5.09
CA PHE A 85 12.12 -1.59 4.19
C PHE A 85 11.75 -2.98 4.73
N ILE A 86 12.01 -3.26 6.00
CA ILE A 86 11.81 -4.60 6.57
C ILE A 86 10.33 -4.84 6.88
N VAL A 87 9.69 -3.92 7.60
CA VAL A 87 8.33 -4.13 8.09
C VAL A 87 7.31 -3.89 6.98
N ILE A 88 7.40 -2.75 6.31
CA ILE A 88 6.38 -2.36 5.33
C ILE A 88 6.58 -3.09 4.02
N ASN A 89 7.76 -3.01 3.40
CA ASN A 89 7.96 -3.61 2.09
C ASN A 89 7.95 -5.14 2.12
N LYS A 90 8.79 -5.76 2.95
CA LYS A 90 8.86 -7.22 3.02
C LYS A 90 7.67 -7.84 3.73
N GLY A 91 7.19 -7.22 4.83
CA GLY A 91 6.09 -7.73 5.62
C GLY A 91 4.77 -7.69 4.86
N SER A 92 4.38 -6.54 4.34
CA SER A 92 3.14 -6.34 3.59
C SER A 92 3.09 -7.18 2.31
N GLU A 93 4.18 -7.21 1.54
CA GLU A 93 4.28 -8.03 0.33
C GLU A 93 4.07 -9.52 0.63
N ARG A 94 4.74 -10.03 1.68
CA ARG A 94 4.64 -11.43 2.04
C ARG A 94 3.24 -11.82 2.49
N VAL A 95 2.60 -11.00 3.31
CA VAL A 95 1.22 -11.24 3.76
C VAL A 95 0.26 -11.21 2.57
N SER A 96 0.35 -10.23 1.68
CA SER A 96 -0.52 -10.12 0.51
C SER A 96 -0.34 -11.29 -0.46
N GLU A 97 0.89 -11.67 -0.76
CA GLU A 97 1.20 -12.81 -1.64
C GLU A 97 0.65 -14.12 -1.08
N VAL A 98 0.92 -14.40 0.19
CA VAL A 98 0.48 -15.65 0.85
C VAL A 98 -1.05 -15.71 0.93
N THR A 99 -1.71 -14.60 1.29
CA THR A 99 -3.17 -14.54 1.36
C THR A 99 -3.81 -14.74 -0.02
N ALA A 100 -3.30 -14.08 -1.05
CA ALA A 100 -3.78 -14.24 -2.41
C ALA A 100 -3.62 -15.70 -2.88
N ARG A 101 -2.47 -16.30 -2.63
CA ARG A 101 -2.20 -17.70 -3.01
C ARG A 101 -3.15 -18.68 -2.33
N PHE A 102 -3.32 -18.59 -1.01
CA PHE A 102 -4.24 -19.47 -0.30
C PHE A 102 -5.69 -19.31 -0.76
N THR A 103 -6.11 -18.10 -1.06
CA THR A 103 -7.47 -17.83 -1.56
C THR A 103 -7.68 -18.42 -2.95
N LEU A 104 -6.69 -18.28 -3.85
CA LEU A 104 -6.74 -18.85 -5.19
C LEU A 104 -6.74 -20.39 -5.16
N ASP A 105 -5.88 -20.98 -4.32
CA ASP A 105 -5.80 -22.45 -4.17
C ASP A 105 -7.11 -23.02 -3.59
N ALA A 106 -7.75 -22.33 -2.66
CA ALA A 106 -9.03 -22.73 -2.08
C ALA A 106 -10.24 -22.56 -3.02
N MET A 107 -10.09 -21.80 -4.10
CA MET A 107 -11.19 -21.48 -5.02
C MET A 107 -11.78 -22.73 -5.69
N ALA A 108 -10.93 -23.64 -6.13
CA ALA A 108 -11.38 -24.89 -6.76
C ALA A 108 -12.23 -25.73 -5.80
N GLY A 109 -11.83 -25.82 -4.53
CA GLY A 109 -12.61 -26.50 -3.50
C GLY A 109 -13.95 -25.83 -3.20
N LYS A 110 -13.98 -24.51 -3.15
CA LYS A 110 -15.22 -23.73 -2.98
C LYS A 110 -16.17 -23.89 -4.16
N GLN A 111 -15.67 -23.94 -5.39
CA GLN A 111 -16.49 -24.21 -6.59
C GLN A 111 -17.08 -25.61 -6.54
N MET A 112 -16.28 -26.63 -6.23
CA MET A 112 -16.77 -28.00 -6.09
C MET A 112 -17.83 -28.14 -4.99
N ALA A 113 -17.69 -27.41 -3.88
CA ALA A 113 -18.71 -27.40 -2.83
C ALA A 113 -20.03 -26.80 -3.33
N ILE A 114 -20.00 -25.70 -4.08
CA ILE A 114 -21.20 -25.10 -4.68
C ILE A 114 -21.86 -26.07 -5.67
N ASP A 115 -21.07 -26.76 -6.49
CA ASP A 115 -21.58 -27.73 -7.46
C ASP A 115 -22.19 -28.96 -6.76
N SER A 116 -21.59 -29.43 -5.67
CA SER A 116 -22.12 -30.47 -4.82
C SER A 116 -23.46 -30.08 -4.18
N ASP A 117 -23.53 -28.87 -3.60
CA ASP A 117 -24.77 -28.35 -2.99
C ASP A 117 -25.90 -28.23 -4.02
N LEU A 118 -25.58 -27.83 -5.25
CA LEU A 118 -26.53 -27.75 -6.36
C LEU A 118 -27.03 -29.16 -6.78
N ASN A 119 -26.10 -30.11 -6.93
CA ASN A 119 -26.43 -31.47 -7.36
C ASN A 119 -27.25 -32.22 -6.31
N THR A 120 -27.06 -31.94 -5.04
CA THR A 120 -27.86 -32.51 -3.92
C THR A 120 -29.22 -31.83 -3.75
N GLY A 121 -29.48 -30.74 -4.46
CA GLY A 121 -30.69 -29.93 -4.31
C GLY A 121 -30.72 -29.07 -3.04
N ALA A 122 -29.58 -28.92 -2.34
CA ALA A 122 -29.47 -28.09 -1.15
C ALA A 122 -29.60 -26.59 -1.47
N ILE A 123 -29.24 -26.18 -2.68
CA ILE A 123 -29.37 -24.83 -3.19
C ILE A 123 -30.01 -24.81 -4.57
N THR A 124 -30.62 -23.70 -4.93
CA THR A 124 -31.21 -23.48 -6.25
C THR A 124 -30.16 -23.02 -7.27
N ASP A 125 -30.45 -23.17 -8.57
CA ASP A 125 -29.60 -22.67 -9.66
C ASP A 125 -29.26 -21.17 -9.49
N LYS A 126 -30.23 -20.38 -9.03
CA LYS A 126 -30.07 -18.95 -8.81
C LYS A 126 -29.09 -18.67 -7.67
N GLU A 127 -29.23 -19.39 -6.57
CA GLU A 127 -28.29 -19.26 -5.41
C GLU A 127 -26.88 -19.74 -5.78
N ALA A 128 -26.76 -20.81 -6.56
CA ALA A 128 -25.49 -21.29 -7.06
C ALA A 128 -24.79 -20.24 -7.95
N ALA A 129 -25.55 -19.57 -8.84
CA ALA A 129 -25.04 -18.49 -9.67
C ALA A 129 -24.56 -17.28 -8.85
N GLU A 130 -25.32 -16.90 -7.82
CA GLU A 130 -24.95 -15.81 -6.92
C GLU A 130 -23.67 -16.14 -6.12
N ARG A 131 -23.56 -17.35 -5.57
CA ARG A 131 -22.36 -17.81 -4.84
C ARG A 131 -21.13 -17.87 -5.74
N ARG A 132 -21.26 -18.35 -6.98
CA ARG A 132 -20.16 -18.34 -7.97
C ARG A 132 -19.73 -16.93 -8.32
N LYS A 133 -20.68 -16.01 -8.50
CA LYS A 133 -20.39 -14.59 -8.76
C LYS A 133 -19.64 -13.95 -7.59
N LYS A 134 -20.09 -14.19 -6.36
CA LYS A 134 -19.40 -13.70 -5.14
C LYS A 134 -17.98 -14.24 -5.06
N LEU A 135 -17.80 -15.54 -5.31
CA LEU A 135 -16.47 -16.17 -5.31
C LEU A 135 -15.54 -15.58 -6.38
N GLN A 136 -16.06 -15.30 -7.57
CA GLN A 136 -15.30 -14.66 -8.64
C GLN A 136 -14.90 -13.23 -8.29
N GLN A 137 -15.77 -12.48 -7.62
CA GLN A 137 -15.47 -11.13 -7.13
C GLN A 137 -14.39 -11.14 -6.04
N GLU A 138 -14.46 -12.08 -5.08
CA GLU A 138 -13.42 -12.29 -4.07
C GLU A 138 -12.06 -12.58 -4.73
N ASN A 139 -12.03 -13.46 -5.71
CA ASN A 139 -10.81 -13.81 -6.44
C ASN A 139 -10.21 -12.59 -7.17
N SER A 140 -11.06 -11.84 -7.87
CA SER A 140 -10.64 -10.60 -8.55
C SER A 140 -10.08 -9.56 -7.57
N PHE A 141 -10.70 -9.44 -6.40
CA PHE A 141 -10.23 -8.55 -5.34
C PHE A 141 -8.83 -8.93 -4.86
N PHE A 142 -8.58 -10.19 -4.51
CA PHE A 142 -7.28 -10.65 -4.02
C PHE A 142 -6.19 -10.55 -5.08
N GLY A 143 -6.51 -10.85 -6.34
CA GLY A 143 -5.59 -10.66 -7.46
C GLY A 143 -5.21 -9.18 -7.68
N SER A 144 -6.19 -8.30 -7.60
CA SER A 144 -5.97 -6.85 -7.69
C SER A 144 -5.17 -6.31 -6.50
N MET A 145 -5.41 -6.85 -5.31
CA MET A 145 -4.69 -6.47 -4.09
C MET A 145 -3.21 -6.86 -4.15
N ASP A 146 -2.88 -8.06 -4.65
CA ASP A 146 -1.49 -8.48 -4.86
C ASP A 146 -0.77 -7.54 -5.84
N GLY A 147 -1.40 -7.17 -6.94
CA GLY A 147 -0.88 -6.21 -7.90
C GLY A 147 -0.66 -4.82 -7.29
N ALA A 148 -1.63 -4.32 -6.53
CA ALA A 148 -1.54 -3.03 -5.84
C ALA A 148 -0.42 -3.00 -4.81
N THR A 149 -0.23 -4.08 -4.04
CA THR A 149 0.84 -4.19 -3.04
C THR A 149 2.22 -4.19 -3.69
N LYS A 150 2.39 -4.86 -4.83
CA LYS A 150 3.64 -4.83 -5.60
C LYS A 150 3.96 -3.42 -6.12
N TYR A 151 2.95 -2.69 -6.53
CA TYR A 151 3.10 -1.30 -6.98
C TYR A 151 3.52 -0.37 -5.82
N VAL A 152 2.90 -0.50 -4.65
CA VAL A 152 3.26 0.25 -3.42
C VAL A 152 4.70 -0.02 -3.00
N LYS A 153 5.16 -1.28 -3.12
CA LYS A 153 6.55 -1.65 -2.88
C LYS A 153 7.50 -0.94 -3.85
N GLY A 154 7.15 -0.87 -5.12
CA GLY A 154 7.94 -0.14 -6.13
C GLY A 154 8.08 1.34 -5.78
N ASP A 155 7.00 2.01 -5.36
CA ASP A 155 7.01 3.40 -4.90
C ASP A 155 7.91 3.59 -3.67
N ALA A 156 7.80 2.73 -2.67
CA ALA A 156 8.63 2.81 -1.48
C ALA A 156 10.12 2.66 -1.78
N THR A 157 10.48 1.77 -2.73
CA THR A 157 11.86 1.60 -3.19
C THR A 157 12.35 2.83 -3.97
N ALA A 158 11.53 3.36 -4.86
CA ALA A 158 11.85 4.59 -5.60
C ALA A 158 12.04 5.79 -4.66
N GLY A 159 11.18 5.95 -3.66
CA GLY A 159 11.30 6.97 -2.64
C GLY A 159 12.63 6.91 -1.88
N LEU A 160 13.07 5.70 -1.54
CA LEU A 160 14.36 5.48 -0.87
C LEU A 160 15.54 5.90 -1.77
N ILE A 161 15.52 5.52 -3.04
CA ILE A 161 16.56 5.90 -4.01
C ILE A 161 16.61 7.42 -4.19
N ILE A 162 15.46 8.06 -4.33
CA ILE A 162 15.35 9.52 -4.47
C ILE A 162 15.95 10.21 -3.25
N THR A 163 15.65 9.74 -2.04
CA THR A 163 16.16 10.32 -0.80
C THR A 163 17.68 10.13 -0.69
N CYS A 164 18.23 8.97 -1.08
CA CYS A 164 19.68 8.75 -1.13
C CYS A 164 20.37 9.66 -2.14
N LEU A 165 19.77 9.89 -3.31
CA LEU A 165 20.31 10.80 -4.33
C LEU A 165 20.31 12.25 -3.84
N LEU A 166 19.27 12.70 -3.16
CA LEU A 166 19.21 14.04 -2.55
C LEU A 166 20.31 14.23 -1.51
N TYR A 167 20.51 13.24 -0.65
CA TYR A 167 21.57 13.30 0.38
C TYR A 167 22.97 13.36 -0.22
N THR A 168 23.24 12.59 -1.29
CA THR A 168 24.55 12.62 -1.99
C THR A 168 24.76 13.92 -2.78
N SER A 169 23.71 14.52 -3.33
CA SER A 169 23.81 15.80 -4.01
C SER A 169 24.12 16.94 -3.06
N ASP A 170 23.48 16.97 -1.90
CA ASP A 170 23.72 17.98 -0.85
C ASP A 170 25.15 17.89 -0.30
N ALA A 171 25.67 16.68 -0.12
CA ALA A 171 27.05 16.44 0.32
C ALA A 171 28.11 16.75 -0.77
N ALA A 172 27.73 16.89 -2.04
CA ALA A 172 28.65 17.23 -3.12
C ALA A 172 28.74 18.75 -3.35
N ASP A 173 27.79 19.52 -2.83
CA ASP A 173 27.73 20.99 -2.94
C ASP A 173 28.41 21.70 -1.73
N GLU A 174 28.85 20.96 -0.69
CA GLU A 174 29.72 21.41 0.40
C GLU A 174 31.20 21.15 0.08
#